data_0cb96f56b3026e209c6ed2088180c520
#
_entry.id   0cb96f56b3026e209c6ed2088180c520
#
_cell.length_a   1.000
_cell.length_b   1.000
_cell.length_c   1.000
_cell.angle_alpha   90.00
_cell.angle_beta   90.00
_cell.angle_gamma   90.00
#
_symmetry.space_group_name_H-M   'P 1'
#
loop_
_entity.id
_entity.type
_entity.pdbx_description
1 polymer ?
#
loop_
_entity_poly.entity_id
_entity_poly.type
_entity_poly.pdbx_seq_one_letter_code
_entity_poly.pdbx_strand_id
1 'polypeptide(L)'
;KVRLAHDGFRKYAADFASVVGAEIKLGLNETLGLSGALRGAVHDIESKLKEIDEPRLTSWMLMMRRNEKDFMLRRDQKYVAEIKKSAAEFSKSLSAVAIASPVMAEITAKLATYQKEFAAWAETAQQTAAYGASMMKTFRGFEPVMVEIAQGVERLYREAEAAEASTRDAVRTWMLIAFALSVVLVCSLSLLIGRSISNALTSMVSAMTRLAGGDVGMAIPGLGR
;
A
#
# COMPACT_ATOMS: atom_id res chain seq x y z
N LYS A 1 -3.04 12.33 14.15
CA LYS A 1 -3.31 11.61 12.90
C LYS A 1 -2.24 10.54 12.63
N VAL A 2 -0.95 10.90 12.53
CA VAL A 2 0.16 9.93 12.27
C VAL A 2 0.19 8.80 13.30
N ARG A 3 0.00 9.11 14.60
CA ARG A 3 -0.08 8.07 15.64
C ARG A 3 -1.26 7.13 15.42
N LEU A 4 -2.43 7.65 15.10
CA LEU A 4 -3.62 6.84 14.82
C LEU A 4 -3.42 5.92 13.61
N ALA A 5 -2.82 6.43 12.54
CA ALA A 5 -2.47 5.62 11.37
C ALA A 5 -1.45 4.53 11.71
N HIS A 6 -0.42 4.87 12.49
CA HIS A 6 0.61 3.92 12.96
C HIS A 6 -0.01 2.80 13.81
N ASP A 7 -0.87 3.14 14.79
CA ASP A 7 -1.51 2.16 15.67
C ASP A 7 -2.48 1.27 14.90
N GLY A 8 -3.23 1.86 13.95
CA GLY A 8 -4.09 1.14 13.03
C GLY A 8 -3.31 0.15 12.17
N PHE A 9 -2.19 0.56 11.62
CA PHE A 9 -1.32 -0.29 10.81
C PHE A 9 -0.71 -1.44 11.62
N ARG A 10 -0.25 -1.18 12.85
CA ARG A 10 0.26 -2.24 13.74
C ARG A 10 -0.82 -3.28 14.06
N LYS A 11 -2.04 -2.83 14.37
CA LYS A 11 -3.16 -3.73 14.62
C LYS A 11 -3.52 -4.54 13.37
N TYR A 12 -3.56 -3.90 12.20
CA TYR A 12 -3.79 -4.58 10.93
C TYR A 12 -2.74 -5.67 10.67
N ALA A 13 -1.46 -5.38 10.90
CA ALA A 13 -0.38 -6.35 10.73
C ALA A 13 -0.52 -7.54 11.69
N ALA A 14 -0.95 -7.31 12.94
CA ALA A 14 -1.20 -8.37 13.90
C ALA A 14 -2.40 -9.24 13.49
N ASP A 15 -3.50 -8.63 13.06
CA ASP A 15 -4.68 -9.34 12.54
C ASP A 15 -4.31 -10.16 11.28
N PHE A 16 -3.51 -9.61 10.38
CA PHE A 16 -3.00 -10.31 9.19
C PHE A 16 -2.15 -11.53 9.56
N ALA A 17 -1.23 -11.39 10.51
CA ALA A 17 -0.42 -12.52 11.00
C ALA A 17 -1.30 -13.63 11.58
N SER A 18 -2.41 -13.27 12.26
CA SER A 18 -3.38 -14.24 12.78
C SER A 18 -4.12 -14.97 11.67
N VAL A 19 -4.52 -14.27 10.60
CA VAL A 19 -5.11 -14.89 9.39
C VAL A 19 -4.12 -15.88 8.77
N VAL A 20 -2.87 -15.46 8.54
CA VAL A 20 -1.83 -16.32 7.94
C VAL A 20 -1.59 -17.57 8.80
N GLY A 21 -1.46 -17.41 10.13
CA GLY A 21 -1.27 -18.54 11.03
C GLY A 21 -2.45 -19.53 11.01
N ALA A 22 -3.68 -19.02 10.93
CA ALA A 22 -4.88 -19.85 10.83
C ALA A 22 -4.98 -20.56 9.47
N GLU A 23 -4.64 -19.91 8.36
CA GLU A 23 -4.59 -20.54 7.03
C GLU A 23 -3.52 -21.63 6.93
N ILE A 24 -2.34 -21.42 7.52
CA ILE A 24 -1.29 -22.46 7.61
C ILE A 24 -1.80 -23.66 8.41
N LYS A 25 -2.51 -23.42 9.53
CA LYS A 25 -3.10 -24.49 10.35
C LYS A 25 -4.19 -25.24 9.61
N LEU A 26 -5.05 -24.55 8.84
CA LEU A 26 -6.03 -25.20 7.95
C LEU A 26 -5.37 -26.08 6.91
N GLY A 27 -4.24 -25.68 6.38
CA GLY A 27 -3.49 -26.31 5.32
C GLY A 27 -3.58 -25.55 4.02
N LEU A 28 -2.43 -25.11 3.51
CA LEU A 28 -2.32 -24.35 2.27
C LEU A 28 -2.69 -25.15 1.01
N ASN A 29 -2.85 -26.46 1.16
CA ASN A 29 -3.39 -27.37 0.16
C ASN A 29 -4.11 -28.55 0.85
N GLU A 30 -4.70 -29.44 0.07
CA GLU A 30 -5.49 -30.57 0.56
C GLU A 30 -4.68 -31.67 1.25
N THR A 31 -3.35 -31.59 1.26
CA THR A 31 -2.46 -32.59 1.88
C THR A 31 -1.79 -32.10 3.15
N LEU A 32 -1.91 -30.82 3.46
CA LEU A 32 -1.27 -30.18 4.60
C LEU A 32 -2.25 -29.79 5.70
N GLY A 33 -1.74 -29.60 6.92
CA GLY A 33 -2.50 -29.11 8.05
C GLY A 33 -3.74 -29.94 8.36
N LEU A 34 -4.78 -29.29 8.85
CA LEU A 34 -6.06 -29.94 9.17
C LEU A 34 -6.77 -30.49 7.91
N SER A 35 -6.56 -29.89 6.74
CA SER A 35 -7.09 -30.40 5.47
C SER A 35 -6.51 -31.76 5.13
N GLY A 36 -5.20 -31.93 5.29
CA GLY A 36 -4.52 -33.21 5.09
C GLY A 36 -4.94 -34.28 6.09
N ALA A 37 -5.05 -33.92 7.38
CA ALA A 37 -5.51 -34.82 8.43
C ALA A 37 -6.96 -35.30 8.17
N LEU A 38 -7.86 -34.37 7.83
CA LEU A 38 -9.24 -34.68 7.52
C LEU A 38 -9.34 -35.61 6.28
N ARG A 39 -8.57 -35.32 5.22
CA ARG A 39 -8.50 -36.16 4.02
C ARG A 39 -8.02 -37.57 4.34
N GLY A 40 -6.97 -37.70 5.17
CA GLY A 40 -6.46 -38.99 5.63
C GLY A 40 -7.52 -39.80 6.38
N ALA A 41 -8.21 -39.17 7.36
CA ALA A 41 -9.28 -39.81 8.12
C ALA A 41 -10.43 -40.32 7.21
N VAL A 42 -10.77 -39.57 6.15
CA VAL A 42 -11.75 -39.99 5.16
C VAL A 42 -11.29 -41.22 4.40
N HIS A 43 -10.08 -41.20 3.84
CA HIS A 43 -9.56 -42.33 3.07
C HIS A 43 -9.45 -43.61 3.91
N ASP A 44 -9.14 -43.47 5.18
CA ASP A 44 -9.09 -44.59 6.12
C ASP A 44 -10.45 -45.28 6.28
N ILE A 45 -11.54 -44.49 6.39
CA ILE A 45 -12.92 -45.03 6.45
C ILE A 45 -13.29 -45.63 5.10
N GLU A 46 -13.09 -44.90 4.00
CA GLU A 46 -13.45 -45.36 2.65
C GLU A 46 -12.79 -46.70 2.29
N SER A 47 -11.50 -46.86 2.68
CA SER A 47 -10.75 -48.07 2.47
C SER A 47 -11.37 -49.27 3.23
N LYS A 48 -11.78 -49.08 4.47
CA LYS A 48 -12.43 -50.12 5.27
C LYS A 48 -13.84 -50.46 4.76
N LEU A 49 -14.58 -49.45 4.30
CA LEU A 49 -15.92 -49.71 3.72
C LEU A 49 -15.87 -50.57 2.43
N LYS A 50 -14.79 -50.43 1.64
CA LYS A 50 -14.59 -51.29 0.46
C LYS A 50 -14.38 -52.77 0.82
N GLU A 51 -13.75 -53.06 1.96
CA GLU A 51 -13.54 -54.42 2.44
C GLU A 51 -14.86 -55.08 2.91
N ILE A 52 -15.83 -54.27 3.37
CA ILE A 52 -17.10 -54.77 3.95
C ILE A 52 -18.20 -54.86 2.91
N ASP A 53 -18.09 -54.09 1.81
CA ASP A 53 -19.10 -54.00 0.72
C ASP A 53 -20.52 -53.74 1.23
N GLU A 54 -20.68 -52.76 2.16
CA GLU A 54 -22.00 -52.39 2.69
C GLU A 54 -22.45 -51.03 2.09
N PRO A 55 -23.32 -51.05 1.09
CA PRO A 55 -23.71 -49.85 0.35
C PRO A 55 -24.35 -48.76 1.20
N ARG A 56 -25.05 -49.12 2.30
CA ARG A 56 -25.69 -48.16 3.21
C ARG A 56 -24.62 -47.34 3.98
N LEU A 57 -23.57 -47.95 4.46
CA LEU A 57 -22.47 -47.26 5.12
C LEU A 57 -21.74 -46.35 4.15
N THR A 58 -21.48 -46.81 2.94
CA THR A 58 -20.89 -46.03 1.84
C THR A 58 -21.76 -44.82 1.53
N SER A 59 -23.10 -44.96 1.45
CA SER A 59 -24.02 -43.86 1.22
C SER A 59 -23.91 -42.76 2.30
N TRP A 60 -23.92 -43.15 3.57
CA TRP A 60 -23.77 -42.20 4.68
C TRP A 60 -22.39 -41.49 4.69
N MET A 61 -21.34 -42.23 4.33
CA MET A 61 -20.00 -41.62 4.20
C MET A 61 -19.98 -40.56 3.08
N LEU A 62 -20.57 -40.86 1.93
CA LEU A 62 -20.71 -39.91 0.82
C LEU A 62 -21.52 -38.67 1.20
N MET A 63 -22.61 -38.85 2.00
CA MET A 63 -23.36 -37.70 2.54
C MET A 63 -22.56 -36.83 3.46
N MET A 64 -21.74 -37.40 4.36
CA MET A 64 -20.80 -36.64 5.19
C MET A 64 -19.80 -35.90 4.33
N ARG A 65 -19.21 -36.53 3.32
CA ARG A 65 -18.26 -35.90 2.37
C ARG A 65 -18.88 -34.75 1.60
N ARG A 66 -20.12 -34.92 1.11
CA ARG A 66 -20.84 -33.84 0.45
C ARG A 66 -21.01 -32.63 1.37
N ASN A 67 -21.53 -32.85 2.57
CA ASN A 67 -21.73 -31.78 3.53
C ASN A 67 -20.41 -31.13 3.99
N GLU A 68 -19.33 -31.91 4.09
CA GLU A 68 -17.97 -31.39 4.32
C GLU A 68 -17.55 -30.40 3.23
N LYS A 69 -17.71 -30.79 1.94
CA LYS A 69 -17.35 -29.92 0.82
C LYS A 69 -18.26 -28.69 0.75
N ASP A 70 -19.56 -28.84 1.01
CA ASP A 70 -20.49 -27.72 1.08
C ASP A 70 -20.12 -26.76 2.23
N PHE A 71 -19.70 -27.28 3.40
CA PHE A 71 -19.21 -26.44 4.48
C PHE A 71 -17.90 -25.73 4.12
N MET A 72 -16.94 -26.42 3.51
CA MET A 72 -15.69 -25.82 3.05
C MET A 72 -15.92 -24.66 2.09
N LEU A 73 -16.91 -24.79 1.20
CA LEU A 73 -17.25 -23.77 0.21
C LEU A 73 -18.04 -22.60 0.78
N ARG A 74 -19.06 -22.92 1.62
CA ARG A 74 -20.10 -21.93 2.01
C ARG A 74 -19.96 -21.40 3.43
N ARG A 75 -19.20 -22.10 4.29
CA ARG A 75 -19.00 -21.77 5.73
C ARG A 75 -20.31 -21.70 6.54
N ASP A 76 -21.40 -22.32 6.06
CA ASP A 76 -22.69 -22.32 6.71
C ASP A 76 -22.77 -23.45 7.74
N GLN A 77 -23.11 -23.09 8.99
CA GLN A 77 -23.19 -24.00 10.13
C GLN A 77 -24.19 -25.13 9.98
N LYS A 78 -25.18 -25.00 9.10
CA LYS A 78 -26.14 -26.08 8.82
C LYS A 78 -25.44 -27.36 8.35
N TYR A 79 -24.34 -27.24 7.57
CA TYR A 79 -23.61 -28.41 7.10
C TYR A 79 -22.86 -29.14 8.21
N VAL A 80 -22.42 -28.43 9.27
CA VAL A 80 -21.86 -29.05 10.48
C VAL A 80 -22.92 -29.92 11.16
N ALA A 81 -24.16 -29.42 11.27
CA ALA A 81 -25.29 -30.18 11.84
C ALA A 81 -25.63 -31.40 10.97
N GLU A 82 -25.66 -31.24 9.64
CA GLU A 82 -25.91 -32.35 8.72
C GLU A 82 -24.84 -33.44 8.76
N ILE A 83 -23.56 -33.08 8.93
CA ILE A 83 -22.47 -34.05 9.11
C ILE A 83 -22.68 -34.83 10.43
N LYS A 84 -23.01 -34.16 11.53
CA LYS A 84 -23.28 -34.84 12.81
C LYS A 84 -24.46 -35.82 12.68
N LYS A 85 -25.52 -35.41 11.99
CA LYS A 85 -26.68 -36.25 11.73
C LYS A 85 -26.31 -37.47 10.86
N SER A 86 -25.58 -37.26 9.78
CA SER A 86 -25.12 -38.34 8.89
C SER A 86 -24.20 -39.31 9.60
N ALA A 87 -23.31 -38.82 10.49
CA ALA A 87 -22.43 -39.63 11.31
C ALA A 87 -23.20 -40.49 12.34
N ALA A 88 -24.27 -39.94 12.92
CA ALA A 88 -25.18 -40.71 13.82
C ALA A 88 -25.90 -41.85 13.04
N GLU A 89 -26.42 -41.55 11.85
CA GLU A 89 -27.07 -42.57 11.01
C GLU A 89 -26.05 -43.61 10.50
N PHE A 90 -24.82 -43.22 10.20
CA PHE A 90 -23.74 -44.13 9.89
C PHE A 90 -23.46 -45.08 11.06
N SER A 91 -23.30 -44.56 12.28
CA SER A 91 -23.05 -45.35 13.49
C SER A 91 -24.20 -46.35 13.78
N LYS A 92 -25.45 -45.88 13.63
CA LYS A 92 -26.63 -46.73 13.76
C LYS A 92 -26.66 -47.85 12.69
N SER A 93 -26.35 -47.52 11.44
CA SER A 93 -26.25 -48.49 10.38
C SER A 93 -25.13 -49.50 10.60
N LEU A 94 -23.95 -49.02 11.07
CA LEU A 94 -22.80 -49.85 11.41
C LEU A 94 -23.11 -50.88 12.48
N SER A 95 -23.87 -50.53 13.53
CA SER A 95 -24.25 -51.43 14.59
C SER A 95 -25.28 -52.52 14.18
N ALA A 96 -25.94 -52.31 13.03
CA ALA A 96 -26.91 -53.26 12.46
C ALA A 96 -26.27 -54.27 11.47
N VAL A 97 -25.00 -54.07 11.10
CA VAL A 97 -24.31 -54.95 10.14
C VAL A 97 -23.64 -56.10 10.89
N ALA A 98 -23.78 -57.32 10.33
CA ALA A 98 -23.15 -58.53 10.89
C ALA A 98 -21.67 -58.62 10.49
N ILE A 99 -20.82 -57.79 11.11
CA ILE A 99 -19.37 -57.78 10.93
C ILE A 99 -18.64 -58.17 12.22
N ALA A 100 -17.38 -58.62 12.09
CA ALA A 100 -16.59 -58.98 13.23
C ALA A 100 -16.36 -57.79 14.18
N SER A 101 -16.46 -57.98 15.50
CA SER A 101 -16.31 -56.94 16.51
C SER A 101 -15.03 -56.11 16.38
N PRO A 102 -13.86 -56.66 16.04
CA PRO A 102 -12.65 -55.85 15.83
C PRO A 102 -12.77 -54.87 14.67
N VAL A 103 -13.39 -55.30 13.54
CA VAL A 103 -13.60 -54.42 12.38
C VAL A 103 -14.61 -53.30 12.68
N MET A 104 -15.67 -53.61 13.40
CA MET A 104 -16.62 -52.61 13.88
C MET A 104 -15.94 -51.56 14.78
N ALA A 105 -15.12 -51.97 15.71
CA ALA A 105 -14.37 -51.09 16.59
C ALA A 105 -13.41 -50.19 15.78
N GLU A 106 -12.71 -50.73 14.78
CA GLU A 106 -11.80 -49.97 13.93
C GLU A 106 -12.56 -48.89 13.14
N ILE A 107 -13.68 -49.20 12.51
CA ILE A 107 -14.48 -48.23 11.76
C ILE A 107 -15.04 -47.16 12.69
N THR A 108 -15.50 -47.53 13.88
CA THR A 108 -15.99 -46.57 14.89
C THR A 108 -14.88 -45.58 15.30
N ALA A 109 -13.65 -46.07 15.54
CA ALA A 109 -12.50 -45.24 15.88
C ALA A 109 -12.13 -44.28 14.72
N LYS A 110 -12.15 -44.80 13.45
CA LYS A 110 -11.88 -43.98 12.27
C LYS A 110 -12.96 -42.89 12.06
N LEU A 111 -14.25 -43.21 12.31
CA LEU A 111 -15.33 -42.22 12.29
C LEU A 111 -15.14 -41.15 13.35
N ALA A 112 -14.75 -41.53 14.58
CA ALA A 112 -14.47 -40.57 15.64
C ALA A 112 -13.28 -39.62 15.27
N THR A 113 -12.23 -40.17 14.65
CA THR A 113 -11.11 -39.38 14.12
C THR A 113 -11.59 -38.40 13.04
N TYR A 114 -12.37 -38.86 12.06
CA TYR A 114 -12.97 -37.97 11.05
C TYR A 114 -13.77 -36.83 11.66
N GLN A 115 -14.64 -37.13 12.61
CA GLN A 115 -15.47 -36.11 13.27
C GLN A 115 -14.61 -35.09 14.03
N LYS A 116 -13.56 -35.55 14.72
CA LYS A 116 -12.60 -34.69 15.44
C LYS A 116 -11.84 -33.76 14.48
N GLU A 117 -11.29 -34.32 13.40
CA GLU A 117 -10.53 -33.53 12.41
C GLU A 117 -11.44 -32.52 11.67
N PHE A 118 -12.67 -32.92 11.33
CA PHE A 118 -13.65 -32.01 10.77
C PHE A 118 -14.03 -30.87 11.74
N ALA A 119 -14.25 -31.16 13.01
CA ALA A 119 -14.57 -30.16 14.03
C ALA A 119 -13.43 -29.14 14.20
N ALA A 120 -12.17 -29.63 14.26
CA ALA A 120 -11.00 -28.78 14.36
C ALA A 120 -10.81 -27.90 13.11
N TRP A 121 -11.05 -28.47 11.94
CA TRP A 121 -11.02 -27.73 10.68
C TRP A 121 -12.11 -26.64 10.63
N ALA A 122 -13.34 -26.99 11.01
CA ALA A 122 -14.47 -26.08 10.99
C ALA A 122 -14.28 -24.91 11.97
N GLU A 123 -13.81 -25.18 13.18
CA GLU A 123 -13.49 -24.17 14.17
C GLU A 123 -12.40 -23.21 13.68
N THR A 124 -11.29 -23.76 13.16
CA THR A 124 -10.19 -22.95 12.63
C THR A 124 -10.63 -22.08 11.47
N ALA A 125 -11.49 -22.62 10.57
CA ALA A 125 -12.04 -21.87 9.44
C ALA A 125 -12.92 -20.68 9.89
N GLN A 126 -13.68 -20.83 10.99
CA GLN A 126 -14.46 -19.73 11.57
C GLN A 126 -13.55 -18.66 12.21
N GLN A 127 -12.52 -19.09 12.93
CA GLN A 127 -11.51 -18.19 13.49
C GLN A 127 -10.84 -17.38 12.40
N THR A 128 -10.46 -18.01 11.27
CA THR A 128 -9.88 -17.33 10.11
C THR A 128 -10.82 -16.25 9.57
N ALA A 129 -12.10 -16.57 9.41
CA ALA A 129 -13.11 -15.62 8.98
C ALA A 129 -13.27 -14.43 9.95
N ALA A 130 -13.23 -14.70 11.26
CA ALA A 130 -13.29 -13.67 12.31
C ALA A 130 -12.06 -12.75 12.28
N TYR A 131 -10.84 -13.31 12.12
CA TYR A 131 -9.61 -12.53 11.95
C TYR A 131 -9.65 -11.67 10.68
N GLY A 132 -10.13 -12.21 9.56
CA GLY A 132 -10.32 -11.46 8.33
C GLY A 132 -11.30 -10.28 8.49
N ALA A 133 -12.42 -10.51 9.18
CA ALA A 133 -13.38 -9.46 9.50
C ALA A 133 -12.78 -8.36 10.41
N SER A 134 -11.99 -8.75 11.43
CA SER A 134 -11.26 -7.82 12.31
C SER A 134 -10.25 -6.98 11.51
N MET A 135 -9.46 -7.63 10.67
CA MET A 135 -8.48 -6.98 9.81
C MET A 135 -9.14 -5.94 8.90
N MET A 136 -10.26 -6.30 8.26
CA MET A 136 -11.00 -5.39 7.37
C MET A 136 -11.61 -4.21 8.15
N LYS A 137 -12.14 -4.46 9.35
CA LYS A 137 -12.65 -3.40 10.24
C LYS A 137 -11.54 -2.44 10.65
N THR A 138 -10.38 -2.96 11.01
CA THR A 138 -9.20 -2.17 11.36
C THR A 138 -8.75 -1.30 10.18
N PHE A 139 -8.65 -1.87 8.98
CA PHE A 139 -8.29 -1.14 7.76
C PHE A 139 -9.23 0.04 7.51
N ARG A 140 -10.55 -0.22 7.47
CA ARG A 140 -11.56 0.84 7.27
C ARG A 140 -11.50 1.93 8.34
N GLY A 141 -11.03 1.61 9.54
CA GLY A 141 -10.90 2.57 10.63
C GLY A 141 -9.77 3.59 10.43
N PHE A 142 -8.65 3.20 9.82
CA PHE A 142 -7.51 4.10 9.63
C PHE A 142 -7.32 4.56 8.17
N GLU A 143 -7.94 3.92 7.18
CA GLU A 143 -7.88 4.31 5.77
C GLU A 143 -8.19 5.81 5.53
N PRO A 144 -9.27 6.40 6.10
CA PRO A 144 -9.56 7.82 5.93
C PRO A 144 -8.43 8.73 6.46
N VAL A 145 -7.78 8.29 7.54
CA VAL A 145 -6.65 9.03 8.13
C VAL A 145 -5.43 9.01 7.20
N MET A 146 -5.18 7.89 6.53
CA MET A 146 -4.12 7.78 5.52
C MET A 146 -4.38 8.69 4.32
N VAL A 147 -5.62 8.72 3.83
CA VAL A 147 -6.04 9.63 2.76
C VAL A 147 -5.83 11.09 3.17
N GLU A 148 -6.23 11.46 4.38
CA GLU A 148 -6.06 12.83 4.90
C GLU A 148 -4.58 13.21 5.07
N ILE A 149 -3.73 12.28 5.51
CA ILE A 149 -2.28 12.50 5.57
C ILE A 149 -1.71 12.72 4.16
N ALA A 150 -2.07 11.87 3.21
CA ALA A 150 -1.63 12.00 1.81
C ALA A 150 -2.03 13.36 1.21
N GLN A 151 -3.28 13.78 1.41
CA GLN A 151 -3.76 15.11 0.97
C GLN A 151 -3.02 16.26 1.66
N GLY A 152 -2.69 16.10 2.95
CA GLY A 152 -1.91 17.08 3.69
C GLY A 152 -0.48 17.23 3.14
N VAL A 153 0.17 16.14 2.83
CA VAL A 153 1.51 16.13 2.21
C VAL A 153 1.47 16.79 0.83
N GLU A 154 0.49 16.43 0.00
CA GLU A 154 0.31 17.03 -1.33
C GLU A 154 0.09 18.54 -1.26
N ARG A 155 -0.71 19.00 -0.31
CA ARG A 155 -0.93 20.45 -0.10
C ARG A 155 0.37 21.16 0.29
N LEU A 156 1.11 20.62 1.26
CA LEU A 156 2.39 21.19 1.69
C LEU A 156 3.41 21.23 0.55
N TYR A 157 3.43 20.20 -0.29
CA TYR A 157 4.29 20.16 -1.47
C TYR A 157 3.94 21.29 -2.45
N ARG A 158 2.67 21.47 -2.77
CA ARG A 158 2.20 22.57 -3.65
C ARG A 158 2.46 23.96 -3.07
N GLU A 159 2.28 24.13 -1.76
CA GLU A 159 2.60 25.40 -1.07
C GLU A 159 4.10 25.71 -1.16
N ALA A 160 4.97 24.69 -0.96
CA ALA A 160 6.42 24.85 -1.10
C ALA A 160 6.83 25.19 -2.53
N GLU A 161 6.25 24.53 -3.54
CA GLU A 161 6.50 24.79 -4.96
C GLU A 161 6.06 26.20 -5.36
N ALA A 162 4.90 26.67 -4.90
CA ALA A 162 4.42 28.01 -5.13
C ALA A 162 5.32 29.08 -4.47
N ALA A 163 5.80 28.83 -3.25
CA ALA A 163 6.75 29.72 -2.56
C ALA A 163 8.10 29.80 -3.31
N GLU A 164 8.60 28.67 -3.81
CA GLU A 164 9.83 28.64 -4.64
C GLU A 164 9.63 29.42 -5.96
N ALA A 165 8.51 29.25 -6.64
CA ALA A 165 8.18 29.96 -7.85
C ALA A 165 8.13 31.47 -7.63
N SER A 166 7.49 31.94 -6.56
CA SER A 166 7.40 33.37 -6.20
C SER A 166 8.78 33.97 -5.90
N THR A 167 9.62 33.23 -5.20
CA THR A 167 11.00 33.64 -4.90
C THR A 167 11.85 33.75 -6.19
N ARG A 168 11.70 32.80 -7.10
CA ARG A 168 12.39 32.79 -8.38
C ARG A 168 11.99 33.99 -9.25
N ASP A 169 10.71 34.31 -9.30
CA ASP A 169 10.20 35.46 -10.06
C ASP A 169 10.65 36.79 -9.45
N ALA A 170 10.67 36.91 -8.14
CA ALA A 170 11.21 38.09 -7.45
C ALA A 170 12.70 38.29 -7.76
N VAL A 171 13.52 37.25 -7.63
CA VAL A 171 14.96 37.29 -7.97
C VAL A 171 15.18 37.68 -9.42
N ARG A 172 14.44 37.08 -10.36
CA ARG A 172 14.50 37.44 -11.77
C ARG A 172 14.19 38.91 -12.02
N THR A 173 13.15 39.43 -11.40
CA THR A 173 12.75 40.83 -11.52
C THR A 173 13.83 41.76 -11.00
N TRP A 174 14.39 41.48 -9.81
CA TRP A 174 15.48 42.28 -9.25
C TRP A 174 16.75 42.24 -10.11
N MET A 175 17.08 41.09 -10.69
CA MET A 175 18.22 40.98 -11.62
C MET A 175 18.01 41.82 -12.89
N LEU A 176 16.79 41.84 -13.45
CA LEU A 176 16.49 42.68 -14.62
C LEU A 176 16.58 44.18 -14.30
N ILE A 177 16.08 44.59 -13.12
CA ILE A 177 16.17 45.98 -12.67
C ILE A 177 17.63 46.39 -12.47
N ALA A 178 18.45 45.55 -11.80
CA ALA A 178 19.86 45.81 -11.61
C ALA A 178 20.62 45.90 -12.94
N PHE A 179 20.32 45.04 -13.89
CA PHE A 179 20.90 45.09 -15.23
C PHE A 179 20.52 46.38 -15.99
N ALA A 180 19.24 46.76 -15.96
CA ALA A 180 18.79 48.00 -16.59
C ALA A 180 19.46 49.25 -15.98
N LEU A 181 19.58 49.31 -14.66
CA LEU A 181 20.26 50.40 -13.98
C LEU A 181 21.74 50.45 -14.34
N SER A 182 22.43 49.32 -14.45
CA SER A 182 23.83 49.26 -14.83
C SER A 182 24.05 49.79 -16.25
N VAL A 183 23.17 49.43 -17.20
CA VAL A 183 23.20 49.92 -18.60
C VAL A 183 22.99 51.43 -18.61
N VAL A 184 22.01 51.97 -17.90
CA VAL A 184 21.78 53.42 -17.79
C VAL A 184 22.98 54.16 -17.22
N LEU A 185 23.60 53.59 -16.18
CA LEU A 185 24.80 54.17 -15.56
C LEU A 185 25.98 54.24 -16.54
N VAL A 186 26.25 53.14 -17.27
CA VAL A 186 27.33 53.07 -18.29
C VAL A 186 27.06 54.04 -19.43
N CYS A 187 25.85 54.10 -19.93
CA CYS A 187 25.46 55.04 -20.99
C CYS A 187 25.62 56.51 -20.51
N SER A 188 25.17 56.82 -19.31
CA SER A 188 25.29 58.16 -18.73
C SER A 188 26.75 58.58 -18.56
N LEU A 189 27.59 57.71 -18.03
CA LEU A 189 29.03 57.96 -17.87
C LEU A 189 29.70 58.14 -19.25
N SER A 190 29.36 57.29 -20.22
CA SER A 190 29.89 57.42 -21.60
C SER A 190 29.54 58.75 -22.24
N LEU A 191 28.27 59.19 -22.09
CA LEU A 191 27.84 60.50 -22.58
C LEU A 191 28.53 61.67 -21.87
N LEU A 192 28.72 61.60 -20.56
CA LEU A 192 29.40 62.65 -19.81
C LEU A 192 30.86 62.74 -20.21
N ILE A 193 31.55 61.61 -20.32
CA ILE A 193 32.97 61.58 -20.77
C ILE A 193 33.09 62.06 -22.20
N GLY A 194 32.22 61.55 -23.11
CA GLY A 194 32.19 61.98 -24.52
C GLY A 194 31.96 63.49 -24.67
N ARG A 195 31.03 64.08 -23.92
CA ARG A 195 30.80 65.51 -23.89
C ARG A 195 31.98 66.28 -23.32
N SER A 196 32.56 65.83 -22.23
CA SER A 196 33.72 66.48 -21.62
C SER A 196 34.90 66.52 -22.61
N ILE A 197 35.21 65.43 -23.25
CA ILE A 197 36.31 65.36 -24.22
C ILE A 197 36.00 66.19 -25.49
N SER A 198 34.77 66.06 -26.04
CA SER A 198 34.35 66.78 -27.20
C SER A 198 34.39 68.32 -26.98
N ASN A 199 33.90 68.78 -25.84
CA ASN A 199 33.91 70.20 -25.50
C ASN A 199 35.37 70.72 -25.31
N ALA A 200 36.27 69.94 -24.69
CA ALA A 200 37.64 70.30 -24.54
C ALA A 200 38.36 70.42 -25.91
N LEU A 201 38.15 69.41 -26.79
CA LEU A 201 38.67 69.42 -28.14
C LEU A 201 38.14 70.58 -28.99
N THR A 202 36.83 70.82 -28.94
CA THR A 202 36.21 71.93 -29.71
C THR A 202 36.75 73.27 -29.23
N SER A 203 36.92 73.46 -27.94
CA SER A 203 37.52 74.69 -27.39
C SER A 203 38.99 74.88 -27.80
N MET A 204 39.77 73.80 -27.82
CA MET A 204 41.15 73.82 -28.34
C MET A 204 41.23 74.12 -29.83
N VAL A 205 40.43 73.46 -30.64
CA VAL A 205 40.31 73.74 -32.08
C VAL A 205 39.89 75.19 -32.34
N SER A 206 38.89 75.66 -31.65
CA SER A 206 38.42 77.05 -31.73
C SER A 206 39.55 78.05 -31.36
N ALA A 207 40.29 77.76 -30.28
CA ALA A 207 41.42 78.57 -29.85
C ALA A 207 42.55 78.59 -30.93
N MET A 208 42.89 77.44 -31.47
CA MET A 208 43.90 77.32 -32.55
C MET A 208 43.48 78.05 -33.82
N THR A 209 42.21 77.95 -34.24
CA THR A 209 41.67 78.63 -35.43
C THR A 209 41.72 80.19 -35.25
N ARG A 210 41.41 80.68 -34.08
CA ARG A 210 41.51 82.12 -33.77
C ARG A 210 42.95 82.61 -33.68
N LEU A 211 43.87 81.80 -33.12
CA LEU A 211 45.28 82.10 -33.15
C LEU A 211 45.89 82.20 -34.53
N ALA A 212 45.50 81.27 -35.39
CA ALA A 212 45.86 81.24 -36.78
C ALA A 212 45.31 82.43 -37.57
N GLY A 213 44.21 83.05 -37.13
CA GLY A 213 43.63 84.29 -37.64
C GLY A 213 44.24 85.59 -37.08
N GLY A 214 45.26 85.50 -36.25
CA GLY A 214 46.03 86.66 -35.71
C GLY A 214 45.51 87.24 -34.41
N ASP A 215 44.56 86.58 -33.72
CA ASP A 215 44.06 87.04 -32.43
C ASP A 215 44.92 86.50 -31.28
N VAL A 216 45.99 87.24 -30.94
CA VAL A 216 46.98 86.86 -29.91
C VAL A 216 46.54 87.23 -28.44
N GLY A 217 45.37 87.89 -28.23
CA GLY A 217 44.86 88.27 -26.94
C GLY A 217 44.01 87.25 -26.22
N MET A 218 43.91 86.02 -26.69
CA MET A 218 43.02 85.03 -26.23
C MET A 218 43.60 84.17 -25.07
N ALA A 219 42.80 83.92 -24.04
CA ALA A 219 43.14 82.97 -22.98
C ALA A 219 43.19 81.51 -23.50
N ILE A 220 44.27 80.79 -23.32
CA ILE A 220 44.46 79.40 -23.73
C ILE A 220 43.64 78.51 -22.80
N PRO A 221 42.65 77.74 -23.34
CA PRO A 221 41.85 76.81 -22.54
C PRO A 221 42.75 75.76 -21.91
N GLY A 222 42.75 75.62 -20.56
CA GLY A 222 43.58 74.68 -19.84
C GLY A 222 44.81 75.19 -19.13
N LEU A 223 45.19 76.45 -19.32
CA LEU A 223 46.22 77.09 -18.49
C LEU A 223 45.59 77.62 -17.21
N GLY A 224 45.56 76.81 -16.17
CA GLY A 224 45.08 77.25 -14.87
C GLY A 224 44.32 76.25 -14.01
N ARG A 225 44.63 74.98 -14.21
CA ARG A 225 44.24 73.92 -13.27
C ARG A 225 45.40 73.06 -12.90
#